data_ea3bece7cd6fddb6c4d57a6f8eca869d
#
_entry.id   ea3bece7cd6fddb6c4d57a6f8eca869d
#
_cell.length_a   1.000
_cell.length_b   1.000
_cell.length_c   1.000
_cell.angle_alpha   90.00
_cell.angle_beta   90.00
_cell.angle_gamma   90.00
#
_symmetry.space_group_name_H-M   'P 1'
#
loop_
_entity.id
_entity.type
_entity.pdbx_description
1 polymer ?
#
loop_
_entity_poly.entity_id
_entity_poly.type
_entity_poly.pdbx_seq_one_letter_code
_entity_poly.pdbx_strand_id
1 'polypeptide(L)'
;NSVNTYTEHKLEAEKISLANDSLVFRLNLIGQSSSTKKSFTDWIYKKLKNEEEIIGFVDSFYSPLSAETVANIIKKLISKKLYNTSGLFNIGSKEGISKYNLIVHFSKKLGVFKQNLIKKGKINKLCKTKRSNYNRLNTNKFEKTFKINLPTIKSEINKVSKYYEKN
;
A
#
# COMPACT_ATOMS: atom_id res chain seq x y z
N ASN A 1 -9.36 -10.74 15.86
CA ASN A 1 -8.18 -10.99 16.70
C ASN A 1 -7.04 -10.09 16.20
N SER A 2 -6.54 -9.21 17.06
CA SER A 2 -5.39 -8.36 16.74
C SER A 2 -4.13 -9.24 16.65
N VAL A 3 -3.21 -8.83 15.75
CA VAL A 3 -1.96 -9.57 15.53
C VAL A 3 -0.82 -8.97 16.37
N ASN A 4 -0.95 -7.70 16.77
CA ASN A 4 0.02 -6.95 17.58
C ASN A 4 -0.60 -5.62 18.07
N THR A 5 0.07 -4.94 19.02
CA THR A 5 -0.38 -3.68 19.64
C THR A 5 -0.70 -2.57 18.63
N TYR A 6 0.06 -2.47 17.53
CA TYR A 6 -0.24 -1.50 16.47
C TYR A 6 -1.63 -1.75 15.86
N THR A 7 -1.96 -3.01 15.60
CA THR A 7 -3.28 -3.39 15.06
C THR A 7 -4.39 -3.11 16.06
N GLU A 8 -4.15 -3.33 17.35
CA GLU A 8 -5.10 -3.01 18.44
C GLU A 8 -5.44 -1.54 18.45
N HIS A 9 -4.44 -0.66 18.52
CA HIS A 9 -4.65 0.80 18.51
C HIS A 9 -5.38 1.27 17.25
N LYS A 10 -5.09 0.68 16.08
CA LYS A 10 -5.80 1.03 14.84
C LYS A 10 -7.28 0.60 14.87
N LEU A 11 -7.58 -0.57 15.42
CA LEU A 11 -8.96 -1.04 15.56
C LEU A 11 -9.74 -0.22 16.59
N GLU A 12 -9.11 0.23 17.66
CA GLU A 12 -9.73 1.10 18.64
C GLU A 12 -10.06 2.48 18.06
N ALA A 13 -9.09 3.11 17.37
CA ALA A 13 -9.30 4.37 16.67
C ALA A 13 -10.43 4.27 15.62
N GLU A 14 -10.51 3.14 14.92
CA GLU A 14 -11.57 2.85 13.95
C GLU A 14 -12.94 2.78 14.64
N LYS A 15 -13.05 2.06 15.76
CA LYS A 15 -14.30 1.98 16.53
C LYS A 15 -14.79 3.36 16.99
N ILE A 16 -13.88 4.17 17.55
CA ILE A 16 -14.20 5.53 18.00
C ILE A 16 -14.68 6.39 16.82
N SER A 17 -13.99 6.34 15.68
CA SER A 17 -14.37 7.10 14.50
C SER A 17 -15.75 6.69 13.97
N LEU A 18 -16.02 5.38 13.91
CA LEU A 18 -17.31 4.87 13.44
C LEU A 18 -18.47 5.21 14.37
N ALA A 19 -18.23 5.27 15.67
CA ALA A 19 -19.23 5.71 16.67
C ALA A 19 -19.58 7.22 16.53
N ASN A 20 -18.75 7.99 15.84
CA ASN A 20 -18.97 9.41 15.52
C ASN A 20 -19.31 9.64 14.04
N ASP A 21 -20.00 8.71 13.42
CA ASP A 21 -20.50 8.79 12.04
C ASP A 21 -19.44 9.19 10.99
N SER A 22 -18.18 8.83 11.23
CA SER A 22 -17.07 9.19 10.36
C SER A 22 -16.95 8.28 9.14
N LEU A 23 -16.44 8.83 8.05
CA LEU A 23 -15.99 8.07 6.88
C LEU A 23 -14.57 7.56 7.11
N VAL A 24 -14.42 6.25 7.30
CA VAL A 24 -13.16 5.61 7.65
C VAL A 24 -12.62 4.79 6.48
N PHE A 25 -11.34 4.99 6.12
CA PHE A 25 -10.66 4.22 5.09
C PHE A 25 -9.56 3.33 5.66
N ARG A 26 -9.60 2.05 5.31
CA ARG A 26 -8.44 1.15 5.42
C ARG A 26 -7.69 1.15 4.10
N LEU A 27 -6.39 1.41 4.15
CA LEU A 27 -5.56 1.49 2.96
C LEU A 27 -4.10 1.09 3.23
N ASN A 28 -3.36 0.78 2.17
CA ASN A 28 -1.92 0.63 2.18
C ASN A 28 -1.30 1.69 1.26
N LEU A 29 -0.20 2.31 1.66
CA LEU A 29 0.50 3.33 0.86
C LEU A 29 1.83 2.85 0.31
N ILE A 30 2.13 3.32 -0.91
CA ILE A 30 3.46 3.29 -1.53
C ILE A 30 3.80 4.67 -2.09
N GLY A 31 5.07 4.96 -2.25
CA GLY A 31 5.57 6.18 -2.86
C GLY A 31 6.76 6.76 -2.12
N GLN A 32 7.30 7.82 -2.66
CA GLN A 32 8.41 8.56 -2.07
C GLN A 32 7.96 9.24 -0.77
N SER A 33 8.80 9.18 0.26
CA SER A 33 8.58 9.85 1.55
C SER A 33 9.50 11.05 1.68
N SER A 34 8.94 12.20 2.04
CA SER A 34 9.70 13.40 2.41
C SER A 34 10.22 13.35 3.86
N SER A 35 9.74 12.40 4.67
CA SER A 35 10.12 12.29 6.08
C SER A 35 11.44 11.53 6.28
N THR A 36 11.98 11.60 7.51
CA THR A 36 13.14 10.80 7.94
C THR A 36 12.85 9.29 7.87
N LYS A 37 11.59 8.88 8.09
CA LYS A 37 11.14 7.50 7.92
C LYS A 37 10.90 7.20 6.44
N LYS A 38 11.77 6.40 5.86
CA LYS A 38 11.67 6.01 4.46
C LYS A 38 10.51 5.05 4.21
N SER A 39 9.83 5.23 3.07
CA SER A 39 8.78 4.33 2.60
C SER A 39 9.37 2.99 2.13
N PHE A 40 8.50 2.01 1.88
CA PHE A 40 8.93 0.71 1.34
C PHE A 40 9.56 0.85 -0.05
N THR A 41 9.03 1.73 -0.90
CA THR A 41 9.60 2.00 -2.22
C THR A 41 10.92 2.77 -2.17
N ASP A 42 11.09 3.71 -1.23
CA ASP A 42 12.38 4.37 -0.97
C ASP A 42 13.45 3.36 -0.56
N TRP A 43 13.07 2.42 0.32
CA TRP A 43 13.96 1.38 0.80
C TRP A 43 14.40 0.45 -0.35
N ILE A 44 13.46 0.02 -1.23
CA ILE A 44 13.77 -0.80 -2.42
C ILE A 44 14.76 -0.05 -3.32
N TYR A 45 14.45 1.19 -3.67
CA TYR A 45 15.26 2.00 -4.56
C TYR A 45 16.69 2.19 -4.04
N LYS A 46 16.82 2.58 -2.77
CA LYS A 46 18.11 2.78 -2.12
C LYS A 46 18.94 1.50 -2.10
N LYS A 47 18.35 0.38 -1.68
CA LYS A 47 19.01 -0.92 -1.60
C LYS A 47 19.59 -1.34 -2.95
N LEU A 48 18.76 -1.31 -4.02
CA LEU A 48 19.19 -1.77 -5.34
C LEU A 48 20.17 -0.78 -6.01
N LYS A 49 20.05 0.50 -5.75
CA LYS A 49 21.02 1.52 -6.22
C LYS A 49 22.40 1.31 -5.58
N ASN A 50 22.42 0.89 -4.31
CA ASN A 50 23.65 0.56 -3.57
C ASN A 50 24.13 -0.89 -3.79
N GLU A 51 23.53 -1.65 -4.72
CA GLU A 51 23.86 -3.06 -5.00
C GLU A 51 23.68 -4.01 -3.79
N GLU A 52 22.79 -3.66 -2.87
CA GLU A 52 22.51 -4.46 -1.69
C GLU A 52 21.38 -5.49 -1.95
N GLU A 53 21.54 -6.67 -1.33
CA GLU A 53 20.53 -7.73 -1.43
C GLU A 53 19.20 -7.34 -0.77
N ILE A 54 18.12 -7.77 -1.40
CA ILE A 54 16.74 -7.62 -0.90
C ILE A 54 16.06 -8.97 -0.82
N ILE A 55 15.47 -9.28 0.33
CA ILE A 55 14.57 -10.41 0.48
C ILE A 55 13.13 -9.93 0.34
N GLY A 56 12.46 -10.38 -0.72
CA GLY A 56 11.07 -10.10 -0.98
C GLY A 56 10.16 -11.25 -0.54
N PHE A 57 9.10 -10.94 0.23
CA PHE A 57 8.17 -11.96 0.71
C PHE A 57 7.19 -12.38 -0.36
N VAL A 58 7.19 -13.67 -0.73
CA VAL A 58 6.28 -14.26 -1.73
C VAL A 58 4.88 -14.52 -1.17
N ASP A 59 4.76 -14.63 0.16
CA ASP A 59 3.56 -14.96 0.91
C ASP A 59 2.94 -13.75 1.65
N SER A 60 3.44 -12.55 1.43
CA SER A 60 2.89 -11.32 2.01
C SER A 60 2.29 -10.44 0.92
N PHE A 61 0.95 -10.39 0.88
CA PHE A 61 0.17 -9.67 -0.15
C PHE A 61 -0.46 -8.41 0.41
N TYR A 62 -0.62 -7.39 -0.45
CA TYR A 62 -1.30 -6.13 -0.12
C TYR A 62 -1.79 -5.42 -1.39
N SER A 63 -2.64 -4.41 -1.22
CA SER A 63 -3.25 -3.64 -2.31
C SER A 63 -2.89 -2.15 -2.18
N PRO A 64 -1.63 -1.77 -2.44
CA PRO A 64 -1.19 -0.41 -2.17
C PRO A 64 -1.70 0.60 -3.20
N LEU A 65 -1.86 1.85 -2.73
CA LEU A 65 -2.12 3.05 -3.54
C LEU A 65 -0.98 4.06 -3.31
N SER A 66 -0.76 4.93 -4.29
CA SER A 66 0.06 6.12 -4.11
C SER A 66 -0.69 7.19 -3.30
N ALA A 67 0.04 8.04 -2.58
CA ALA A 67 -0.55 9.18 -1.86
C ALA A 67 -1.33 10.10 -2.82
N GLU A 68 -0.82 10.32 -4.03
CA GLU A 68 -1.52 11.07 -5.09
C GLU A 68 -2.87 10.45 -5.43
N THR A 69 -2.94 9.13 -5.59
CA THR A 69 -4.22 8.44 -5.88
C THR A 69 -5.20 8.62 -4.72
N VAL A 70 -4.75 8.49 -3.48
CA VAL A 70 -5.61 8.72 -2.30
C VAL A 70 -6.11 10.16 -2.26
N ALA A 71 -5.25 11.15 -2.49
CA ALA A 71 -5.64 12.56 -2.56
C ALA A 71 -6.69 12.82 -3.66
N ASN A 72 -6.52 12.20 -4.83
CA ASN A 72 -7.48 12.30 -5.93
C ASN A 72 -8.84 11.63 -5.60
N ILE A 73 -8.83 10.53 -4.85
CA ILE A 73 -10.07 9.90 -4.35
C ILE A 73 -10.78 10.86 -3.40
N ILE A 74 -10.07 11.42 -2.42
CA ILE A 74 -10.62 12.38 -1.45
C ILE A 74 -11.19 13.60 -2.19
N LYS A 75 -10.44 14.19 -3.13
CA LYS A 75 -10.91 15.30 -3.97
C LYS A 75 -12.22 14.97 -4.69
N LYS A 76 -12.34 13.76 -5.26
CA LYS A 76 -13.58 13.32 -5.92
C LYS A 76 -14.76 13.18 -4.95
N LEU A 77 -14.51 12.67 -3.74
CA LEU A 77 -15.55 12.55 -2.72
C LEU A 77 -16.06 13.92 -2.29
N ILE A 78 -15.17 14.89 -2.11
CA ILE A 78 -15.51 16.27 -1.76
C ILE A 78 -16.29 16.93 -2.91
N SER A 79 -15.78 16.87 -4.15
CA SER A 79 -16.42 17.52 -5.30
C SER A 79 -17.81 16.97 -5.62
N LYS A 80 -18.05 15.70 -5.31
CA LYS A 80 -19.38 15.05 -5.47
C LYS A 80 -20.25 15.14 -4.22
N LYS A 81 -19.83 15.86 -3.17
CA LYS A 81 -20.53 15.98 -1.88
C LYS A 81 -20.83 14.63 -1.20
N LEU A 82 -19.96 13.64 -1.40
CA LEU A 82 -20.11 12.29 -0.87
C LEU A 82 -19.43 12.09 0.50
N TYR A 83 -18.88 13.15 1.08
CA TYR A 83 -18.18 13.14 2.35
C TYR A 83 -19.12 12.94 3.57
N ASN A 84 -20.42 13.14 3.41
CA ASN A 84 -21.41 12.85 4.47
C ASN A 84 -21.76 11.36 4.59
N THR A 85 -21.14 10.49 3.77
CA THR A 85 -21.32 9.06 3.90
C THR A 85 -20.47 8.56 5.07
N SER A 86 -21.10 7.96 6.07
CA SER A 86 -20.37 7.32 7.18
C SER A 86 -20.08 5.84 6.90
N GLY A 87 -19.15 5.28 7.66
CA GLY A 87 -18.84 3.86 7.64
C GLY A 87 -17.42 3.52 7.21
N LEU A 88 -17.13 2.22 7.28
CA LEU A 88 -15.83 1.65 6.99
C LEU A 88 -15.73 1.16 5.54
N PHE A 89 -14.70 1.62 4.83
CA PHE A 89 -14.42 1.24 3.45
C PHE A 89 -12.94 0.89 3.27
N ASN A 90 -12.70 -0.18 2.53
CA ASN A 90 -11.36 -0.50 2.06
C ASN A 90 -11.09 0.20 0.73
N ILE A 91 -9.96 0.89 0.61
CA ILE A 91 -9.47 1.44 -0.66
C ILE A 91 -8.07 0.88 -0.97
N GLY A 92 -7.88 0.40 -2.18
CA GLY A 92 -6.64 -0.25 -2.59
C GLY A 92 -6.60 -0.51 -4.09
N SER A 93 -5.47 -0.94 -4.60
CA SER A 93 -5.37 -1.38 -5.99
C SER A 93 -6.18 -2.66 -6.22
N LYS A 94 -6.77 -2.81 -7.40
CA LYS A 94 -7.72 -3.90 -7.70
C LYS A 94 -7.16 -5.30 -7.47
N GLU A 95 -5.97 -5.61 -8.00
CA GLU A 95 -5.46 -6.98 -8.01
C GLU A 95 -4.70 -7.34 -6.73
N GLY A 96 -4.08 -6.37 -6.10
CA GLY A 96 -3.09 -6.61 -5.06
C GLY A 96 -1.81 -7.26 -5.59
N ILE A 97 -0.76 -7.31 -4.77
CA ILE A 97 0.54 -7.82 -5.17
C ILE A 97 1.30 -8.39 -3.98
N SER A 98 2.15 -9.42 -4.17
CA SER A 98 3.10 -9.83 -3.14
C SER A 98 4.24 -8.79 -3.02
N LYS A 99 4.85 -8.71 -1.85
CA LYS A 99 5.98 -7.80 -1.65
C LYS A 99 7.15 -8.14 -2.58
N TYR A 100 7.40 -9.44 -2.83
CA TYR A 100 8.39 -9.87 -3.80
C TYR A 100 8.08 -9.34 -5.21
N ASN A 101 6.87 -9.54 -5.70
CA ASN A 101 6.49 -9.09 -7.03
C ASN A 101 6.50 -7.56 -7.15
N LEU A 102 6.13 -6.82 -6.10
CA LEU A 102 6.27 -5.37 -6.11
C LEU A 102 7.74 -4.95 -6.29
N ILE A 103 8.67 -5.55 -5.53
CA ILE A 103 10.10 -5.27 -5.66
C ILE A 103 10.54 -5.51 -7.11
N VAL A 104 10.18 -6.65 -7.70
CA VAL A 104 10.54 -7.01 -9.09
C VAL A 104 9.96 -6.01 -10.09
N HIS A 105 8.66 -5.73 -10.03
CA HIS A 105 8.02 -4.84 -11.01
C HIS A 105 8.49 -3.40 -10.87
N PHE A 106 8.63 -2.89 -9.65
CA PHE A 106 9.08 -1.54 -9.38
C PHE A 106 10.55 -1.33 -9.81
N SER A 107 11.44 -2.26 -9.48
CA SER A 107 12.85 -2.18 -9.88
C SER A 107 13.07 -2.29 -11.40
N LYS A 108 12.29 -3.15 -12.08
CA LYS A 108 12.30 -3.22 -13.55
C LYS A 108 11.86 -1.89 -14.15
N LYS A 109 10.81 -1.28 -13.63
CA LYS A 109 10.31 0.00 -14.11
C LYS A 109 11.33 1.12 -13.96
N LEU A 110 12.13 1.10 -12.89
CA LEU A 110 13.19 2.08 -12.62
C LEU A 110 14.54 1.78 -13.31
N GLY A 111 14.66 0.67 -14.03
CA GLY A 111 15.94 0.28 -14.64
C GLY A 111 17.03 -0.16 -13.66
N VAL A 112 16.67 -0.39 -12.38
CA VAL A 112 17.61 -0.83 -11.32
C VAL A 112 17.47 -2.31 -10.95
N PHE A 113 16.78 -3.09 -11.77
CA PHE A 113 16.55 -4.51 -11.55
C PHE A 113 17.82 -5.34 -11.71
N LYS A 114 18.20 -6.06 -10.64
CA LYS A 114 19.30 -7.04 -10.63
C LYS A 114 18.80 -8.35 -10.05
N GLN A 115 18.65 -9.39 -10.86
CA GLN A 115 18.07 -10.69 -10.46
C GLN A 115 18.84 -11.34 -9.30
N ASN A 116 20.15 -11.24 -9.30
CA ASN A 116 21.02 -11.81 -8.27
C ASN A 116 20.84 -11.15 -6.89
N LEU A 117 20.37 -9.92 -6.83
CA LEU A 117 20.17 -9.17 -5.59
C LEU A 117 18.76 -9.35 -5.00
N ILE A 118 17.79 -9.90 -5.76
CA ILE A 118 16.40 -10.03 -5.29
C ILE A 118 16.09 -11.49 -4.97
N LYS A 119 16.08 -11.81 -3.67
CA LYS A 119 15.84 -13.16 -3.16
C LYS A 119 14.38 -13.34 -2.73
N LYS A 120 13.86 -14.56 -2.88
CA LYS A 120 12.55 -14.94 -2.35
C LYS A 120 12.64 -15.32 -0.89
N GLY A 121 11.70 -14.83 -0.07
CA GLY A 121 11.56 -15.21 1.34
C GLY A 121 10.12 -15.42 1.75
N LYS A 122 9.92 -15.98 2.94
CA LYS A 122 8.60 -16.12 3.60
C LYS A 122 8.58 -15.30 4.88
N ILE A 123 7.51 -14.54 5.09
CA ILE A 123 7.40 -13.57 6.19
C ILE A 123 7.53 -14.26 7.56
N ASN A 124 6.89 -15.41 7.75
CA ASN A 124 6.87 -16.12 9.03
C ASN A 124 8.25 -16.73 9.41
N LYS A 125 9.16 -16.90 8.43
CA LYS A 125 10.50 -17.41 8.68
C LYS A 125 11.50 -16.32 9.06
N LEU A 126 11.24 -15.06 8.70
CA LEU A 126 12.20 -13.96 8.78
C LEU A 126 11.76 -12.82 9.71
N CYS A 127 10.48 -12.71 10.02
CA CYS A 127 9.97 -11.67 10.93
C CYS A 127 9.77 -12.22 12.34
N LYS A 128 10.45 -11.62 13.32
CA LYS A 128 10.28 -11.95 14.76
C LYS A 128 8.87 -11.62 15.26
N THR A 129 8.28 -10.51 14.79
CA THR A 129 6.93 -10.11 15.15
C THR A 129 5.92 -10.73 14.21
N LYS A 130 4.87 -11.36 14.75
CA LYS A 130 3.77 -11.92 13.97
C LYS A 130 3.12 -10.81 13.14
N ARG A 131 3.04 -11.01 11.83
CA ARG A 131 2.43 -10.06 10.89
C ARG A 131 1.39 -10.79 10.05
N SER A 132 0.34 -10.07 9.64
CA SER A 132 -0.60 -10.60 8.68
C SER A 132 0.08 -10.85 7.33
N ASN A 133 -0.08 -12.05 6.80
CA ASN A 133 0.43 -12.40 5.47
C ASN A 133 -0.48 -11.86 4.36
N TYR A 134 -1.74 -11.57 4.69
CA TYR A 134 -2.75 -11.24 3.70
C TYR A 134 -3.42 -9.90 4.03
N ASN A 135 -2.86 -8.84 3.49
CA ASN A 135 -3.39 -7.47 3.62
C ASN A 135 -3.99 -6.96 2.29
N ARG A 136 -4.42 -7.90 1.43
CA ARG A 136 -5.18 -7.56 0.22
C ARG A 136 -6.58 -7.10 0.64
N LEU A 137 -6.98 -5.95 0.14
CA LEU A 137 -8.23 -5.29 0.51
C LEU A 137 -9.33 -5.62 -0.50
N ASN A 138 -10.50 -6.02 -0.01
CA ASN A 138 -11.70 -6.11 -0.84
C ASN A 138 -12.32 -4.72 -0.96
N THR A 139 -12.28 -4.15 -2.14
CA THR A 139 -12.70 -2.78 -2.44
C THR A 139 -14.11 -2.67 -3.00
N ASN A 140 -14.81 -3.77 -3.20
CA ASN A 140 -16.13 -3.82 -3.85
C ASN A 140 -17.16 -2.90 -3.19
N LYS A 141 -17.17 -2.84 -1.84
CA LYS A 141 -18.08 -1.94 -1.10
C LYS A 141 -17.82 -0.48 -1.48
N PHE A 142 -16.56 -0.05 -1.51
CA PHE A 142 -16.20 1.31 -1.89
C PHE A 142 -16.62 1.64 -3.33
N GLU A 143 -16.25 0.80 -4.30
CA GLU A 143 -16.55 1.05 -5.71
C GLU A 143 -18.07 1.07 -5.99
N LYS A 144 -18.82 0.18 -5.32
CA LYS A 144 -20.30 0.15 -5.44
C LYS A 144 -20.96 1.39 -4.82
N THR A 145 -20.52 1.82 -3.64
CA THR A 145 -21.11 2.95 -2.90
C THR A 145 -20.81 4.29 -3.58
N PHE A 146 -19.55 4.53 -3.92
CA PHE A 146 -19.13 5.85 -4.41
C PHE A 146 -19.09 5.98 -5.93
N LYS A 147 -19.26 4.88 -6.67
CA LYS A 147 -19.14 4.83 -8.14
C LYS A 147 -17.80 5.41 -8.61
N ILE A 148 -16.72 5.11 -7.87
CA ILE A 148 -15.34 5.51 -8.16
C ILE A 148 -14.54 4.23 -8.41
N ASN A 149 -14.05 4.07 -9.63
CA ASN A 149 -13.16 2.96 -9.98
C ASN A 149 -11.77 3.17 -9.39
N LEU A 150 -11.25 2.13 -8.76
CA LEU A 150 -9.89 2.11 -8.21
C LEU A 150 -8.88 1.65 -9.28
N PRO A 151 -7.62 2.12 -9.20
CA PRO A 151 -6.60 1.80 -10.19
C PRO A 151 -6.09 0.36 -10.07
N THR A 152 -5.45 -0.12 -11.13
CA THR A 152 -4.68 -1.37 -11.10
C THR A 152 -3.35 -1.17 -10.38
N ILE A 153 -2.78 -2.26 -9.85
CA ILE A 153 -1.46 -2.20 -9.23
C ILE A 153 -0.36 -1.78 -10.22
N LYS A 154 -0.48 -2.18 -11.47
CA LYS A 154 0.44 -1.77 -12.55
C LYS A 154 0.42 -0.25 -12.75
N SER A 155 -0.76 0.36 -12.75
CA SER A 155 -0.93 1.81 -12.83
C SER A 155 -0.26 2.52 -11.66
N GLU A 156 -0.44 2.03 -10.44
CA GLU A 156 0.18 2.60 -9.24
C GLU A 156 1.71 2.51 -9.25
N ILE A 157 2.27 1.36 -9.66
CA ILE A 157 3.72 1.21 -9.82
C ILE A 157 4.26 2.20 -10.84
N ASN A 158 3.61 2.33 -12.00
CA ASN A 158 4.01 3.29 -13.04
C ASN A 158 3.94 4.75 -12.56
N LYS A 159 2.94 5.08 -11.75
CA LYS A 159 2.80 6.42 -11.16
C LYS A 159 3.90 6.71 -10.16
N VAL A 160 4.15 5.79 -9.24
CA VAL A 160 5.14 5.96 -8.18
C VAL A 160 6.57 6.00 -8.76
N SER A 161 6.90 5.18 -9.76
CA SER A 161 8.24 5.17 -10.34
C SER A 161 8.66 6.52 -10.93
N LYS A 162 7.72 7.30 -11.49
CA LYS A 162 8.02 8.64 -12.03
C LYS A 162 8.63 9.61 -11.02
N TYR A 163 8.36 9.44 -9.72
CA TYR A 163 8.94 10.27 -8.68
C TYR A 163 10.42 9.96 -8.43
N TYR A 164 10.88 8.76 -8.79
CA TYR A 164 12.26 8.32 -8.64
C TYR A 164 13.10 8.56 -9.92
N GLU A 165 12.46 8.74 -11.07
CA GLU A 165 13.11 9.04 -12.35
C GLU A 165 13.62 10.50 -12.40
N LYS A 166 13.10 11.38 -11.53
CA LYS A 166 13.43 12.82 -11.49
C LYS A 166 14.58 13.16 -10.54
N ASN A 167 15.10 12.17 -9.82
CA ASN A 167 16.22 12.29 -8.87
C ASN A 167 17.39 11.40 -9.32
#